data_d64f729565274eecc1d8d64464d455d7
#
_entry.id   d64f729565274eecc1d8d64464d455d7
#
_cell.length_a   1.000
_cell.length_b   1.000
_cell.length_c   1.000
_cell.angle_alpha   90.00
_cell.angle_beta   90.00
_cell.angle_gamma   90.00
#
_symmetry.space_group_name_H-M   'P 1'
#
loop_
_entity.id
_entity.type
_entity.pdbx_description
1 polymer ?
#
loop_
_entity_poly.entity_id
_entity_poly.type
_entity_poly.pdbx_seq_one_letter_code
_entity_poly.pdbx_strand_id
1 'polypeptide(L)'
;VITGTSVGALNGVLILQDDLSQALSLWQSLATNQVLQLPETALSEDLRKRFIQETRQMTRAAIIKGGASITPLEKLLKSKLDAEKILKMKSPRLFTVSTRLPDFKEVVTPIQQLASNEIADWILASASFYPAMSYRNIAGQKYIDGGYRNNLPVDVAIKEGATECLIVDVDGPGVTKKITIPEETVPWLCRSNWSLGTFLIFDRQRNQFNLQLGYLEMKKKLGDFEGNWYTFYSTKLAEQYWRKFLSYLVNDLQLETTFVQQPKFWQTLRNIYKDRVVIETCGVAMLELLAKKKLVLPNKVYDVDELIEQIIQKESSSFFNQMIREVGQLNSNEWRRVQKYQKKQKTEQEQINE
;
A
#
# COMPACT_ATOMS: atom_id res chain seq x y z
N VAL A 1 2.91 -11.29 -20.61
CA VAL A 1 2.54 -9.88 -20.90
C VAL A 1 2.78 -9.06 -19.64
N ILE A 2 3.31 -7.85 -19.81
CA ILE A 2 3.42 -6.84 -18.77
C ILE A 2 2.55 -5.66 -19.21
N THR A 3 1.69 -5.14 -18.33
CA THR A 3 0.92 -3.92 -18.60
C THR A 3 1.14 -2.94 -17.45
N GLY A 4 1.31 -1.66 -17.77
CA GLY A 4 1.62 -0.67 -16.74
C GLY A 4 1.13 0.73 -17.08
N THR A 5 0.69 1.44 -16.04
CA THR A 5 0.33 2.85 -16.10
C THR A 5 1.20 3.62 -15.13
N SER A 6 1.70 4.79 -15.52
CA SER A 6 2.49 5.66 -14.65
C SER A 6 3.72 4.94 -14.07
N VAL A 7 3.82 4.84 -12.75
CA VAL A 7 4.87 4.06 -12.08
C VAL A 7 4.90 2.61 -12.56
N GLY A 8 3.76 2.04 -12.94
CA GLY A 8 3.67 0.70 -13.52
C GLY A 8 4.37 0.59 -14.88
N ALA A 9 4.35 1.65 -15.70
CA ALA A 9 5.11 1.71 -16.96
C ALA A 9 6.62 1.76 -16.71
N LEU A 10 7.05 2.57 -15.73
CA LEU A 10 8.46 2.68 -15.32
C LEU A 10 8.98 1.33 -14.78
N ASN A 11 8.23 0.69 -13.88
CA ASN A 11 8.60 -0.63 -13.37
C ASN A 11 8.54 -1.72 -14.45
N GLY A 12 7.55 -1.65 -15.35
CA GLY A 12 7.42 -2.58 -16.47
C GLY A 12 8.68 -2.63 -17.34
N VAL A 13 9.28 -1.48 -17.63
CA VAL A 13 10.53 -1.39 -18.39
C VAL A 13 11.72 -1.96 -17.62
N LEU A 14 11.82 -1.70 -16.32
CA LEU A 14 12.90 -2.25 -15.50
C LEU A 14 12.81 -3.80 -15.41
N ILE A 15 11.59 -4.33 -15.26
CA ILE A 15 11.32 -5.77 -15.27
C ILE A 15 11.64 -6.37 -16.65
N LEU A 16 11.24 -5.68 -17.73
CA LEU A 16 11.50 -6.13 -19.08
C LEU A 16 13.00 -6.25 -19.38
N GLN A 17 13.80 -5.36 -18.81
CA GLN A 17 15.26 -5.39 -18.97
C GLN A 17 15.94 -6.48 -18.11
N ASP A 18 15.18 -7.20 -17.26
CA ASP A 18 15.71 -8.23 -16.36
C ASP A 18 16.88 -7.73 -15.50
N ASP A 19 16.75 -6.50 -14.98
CA ASP A 19 17.73 -5.88 -14.08
C ASP A 19 17.04 -5.49 -12.75
N LEU A 20 16.60 -6.51 -12.02
CA LEU A 20 15.89 -6.32 -10.75
C LEU A 20 16.79 -5.71 -9.68
N SER A 21 18.09 -5.99 -9.71
CA SER A 21 19.05 -5.41 -8.75
C SER A 21 19.18 -3.90 -8.94
N GLN A 22 19.25 -3.44 -10.18
CA GLN A 22 19.26 -2.02 -10.51
C GLN A 22 17.94 -1.35 -10.14
N ALA A 23 16.79 -2.00 -10.43
CA ALA A 23 15.47 -1.51 -10.06
C ALA A 23 15.35 -1.32 -8.54
N LEU A 24 15.77 -2.31 -7.75
CA LEU A 24 15.75 -2.25 -6.29
C LEU A 24 16.63 -1.12 -5.75
N SER A 25 17.88 -1.02 -6.23
CA SER A 25 18.83 0.05 -5.85
C SER A 25 18.28 1.44 -6.20
N LEU A 26 17.64 1.58 -7.36
CA LEU A 26 17.00 2.83 -7.79
C LEU A 26 15.90 3.24 -6.81
N TRP A 27 14.96 2.33 -6.52
CA TRP A 27 13.86 2.63 -5.60
C TRP A 27 14.34 2.92 -4.18
N GLN A 28 15.37 2.22 -3.68
CA GLN A 28 15.95 2.48 -2.36
C GLN A 28 16.55 3.88 -2.23
N SER A 29 17.10 4.42 -3.32
CA SER A 29 17.81 5.71 -3.32
C SER A 29 17.01 6.88 -3.87
N LEU A 30 15.84 6.64 -4.47
CA LEU A 30 15.05 7.66 -5.17
C LEU A 30 14.65 8.79 -4.23
N ALA A 31 14.82 10.03 -4.69
CA ALA A 31 14.40 11.24 -4.03
C ALA A 31 13.56 12.13 -4.97
N THR A 32 12.71 12.99 -4.41
CA THR A 32 11.77 13.82 -5.17
C THR A 32 12.46 14.68 -6.25
N ASN A 33 13.65 15.22 -5.97
CA ASN A 33 14.41 16.04 -6.91
C ASN A 33 14.99 15.25 -8.11
N GLN A 34 15.04 13.93 -8.03
CA GLN A 34 15.41 13.06 -9.14
C GLN A 34 14.24 12.77 -10.10
N VAL A 35 13.02 13.09 -9.67
CA VAL A 35 11.78 12.91 -10.45
C VAL A 35 11.27 14.25 -10.96
N LEU A 36 11.24 15.27 -10.10
CA LEU A 36 10.68 16.59 -10.39
C LEU A 36 11.73 17.68 -10.19
N GLN A 37 11.76 18.63 -11.11
CA GLN A 37 12.52 19.86 -10.94
C GLN A 37 11.69 20.82 -10.07
N LEU A 38 11.97 20.80 -8.78
CA LEU A 38 11.41 21.75 -7.82
C LEU A 38 12.33 22.96 -7.67
N PRO A 39 11.81 24.15 -7.27
CA PRO A 39 12.63 25.31 -6.98
C PRO A 39 13.70 24.99 -5.92
N GLU A 40 14.92 25.50 -6.12
CA GLU A 40 16.01 25.38 -5.13
C GLU A 40 15.68 26.20 -3.88
N THR A 41 14.92 25.66 -2.98
CA THR A 41 14.76 26.19 -1.63
C THR A 41 15.35 25.18 -0.66
N ALA A 42 16.07 25.67 0.35
CA ALA A 42 16.59 24.81 1.40
C ALA A 42 15.42 24.02 2.01
N LEU A 43 15.40 22.72 1.79
CA LEU A 43 14.39 21.83 2.37
C LEU A 43 14.70 21.64 3.85
N SER A 44 13.67 21.65 4.68
CA SER A 44 13.81 21.41 6.11
C SER A 44 14.31 19.99 6.37
N GLU A 45 15.18 19.80 7.35
CA GLU A 45 15.58 18.47 7.83
C GLU A 45 14.41 17.77 8.55
N ASP A 46 13.45 18.51 9.07
CA ASP A 46 12.21 17.99 9.64
C ASP A 46 11.32 17.42 8.51
N LEU A 47 11.06 16.11 8.52
CA LEU A 47 10.29 15.39 7.51
C LEU A 47 8.89 15.99 7.30
N ARG A 48 8.20 16.45 8.35
CA ARG A 48 6.86 17.05 8.23
C ARG A 48 6.92 18.40 7.53
N LYS A 49 7.87 19.25 7.92
CA LYS A 49 8.08 20.55 7.29
C LYS A 49 8.50 20.40 5.84
N ARG A 50 9.41 19.47 5.56
CA ARG A 50 9.86 19.13 4.21
C ARG A 50 8.67 18.70 3.35
N PHE A 51 7.85 17.78 3.82
CA PHE A 51 6.64 17.33 3.15
C PHE A 51 5.70 18.49 2.78
N ILE A 52 5.43 19.40 3.73
CA ILE A 52 4.59 20.58 3.49
C ILE A 52 5.22 21.49 2.43
N GLN A 53 6.54 21.70 2.49
CA GLN A 53 7.27 22.52 1.52
C GLN A 53 7.20 21.93 0.10
N GLU A 54 7.51 20.65 -0.07
CA GLU A 54 7.46 19.96 -1.35
C GLU A 54 6.04 19.98 -1.95
N THR A 55 5.02 19.70 -1.14
CA THR A 55 3.61 19.76 -1.58
C THR A 55 3.21 21.16 -2.05
N ARG A 56 3.60 22.22 -1.30
CA ARG A 56 3.32 23.61 -1.68
C ARG A 56 4.05 24.00 -2.98
N GLN A 57 5.29 23.56 -3.16
CA GLN A 57 6.06 23.82 -4.37
C GLN A 57 5.43 23.16 -5.60
N MET A 58 4.99 21.89 -5.47
CA MET A 58 4.28 21.17 -6.51
C MET A 58 2.97 21.86 -6.90
N THR A 59 2.16 22.25 -5.91
CA THR A 59 0.90 22.97 -6.14
C THR A 59 1.14 24.30 -6.85
N ARG A 60 2.15 25.05 -6.43
CA ARG A 60 2.53 26.33 -7.07
C ARG A 60 3.01 26.13 -8.49
N ALA A 61 3.83 25.11 -8.76
CA ALA A 61 4.30 24.79 -10.11
C ALA A 61 3.14 24.39 -11.02
N ALA A 62 2.17 23.62 -10.51
CA ALA A 62 0.98 23.24 -11.24
C ALA A 62 0.14 24.46 -11.67
N ILE A 63 -0.07 25.42 -10.77
CA ILE A 63 -0.87 26.63 -11.03
C ILE A 63 -0.18 27.60 -11.96
N ILE A 64 1.12 27.85 -11.78
CA ILE A 64 1.84 28.95 -12.48
C ILE A 64 2.43 28.49 -13.80
N LYS A 65 2.99 27.28 -13.88
CA LYS A 65 3.79 26.79 -15.02
C LYS A 65 3.16 25.63 -15.79
N GLY A 66 1.96 25.20 -15.42
CA GLY A 66 1.33 24.02 -16.02
C GLY A 66 2.05 22.72 -15.70
N GLY A 67 2.67 22.64 -14.52
CA GLY A 67 3.36 21.49 -13.99
C GLY A 67 4.85 21.70 -13.74
N ALA A 68 5.40 20.92 -12.81
CA ALA A 68 6.82 20.82 -12.60
C ALA A 68 7.49 20.11 -13.79
N SER A 69 8.71 20.55 -14.16
CA SER A 69 9.47 19.88 -15.21
C SER A 69 9.87 18.46 -14.77
N ILE A 70 9.69 17.51 -15.67
CA ILE A 70 10.07 16.10 -15.51
C ILE A 70 11.47 15.81 -16.09
N THR A 71 12.25 16.84 -16.40
CA THR A 71 13.62 16.68 -16.92
C THR A 71 14.50 15.77 -16.05
N PRO A 72 14.44 15.84 -14.69
CA PRO A 72 15.20 14.90 -13.88
C PRO A 72 14.78 13.44 -14.11
N LEU A 73 13.48 13.14 -14.13
CA LEU A 73 12.96 11.80 -14.42
C LEU A 73 13.36 11.34 -15.83
N GLU A 74 13.31 12.23 -16.82
CA GLU A 74 13.73 11.93 -18.19
C GLU A 74 15.22 11.53 -18.26
N LYS A 75 16.10 12.30 -17.60
CA LYS A 75 17.52 11.98 -17.50
C LYS A 75 17.77 10.66 -16.81
N LEU A 76 17.05 10.43 -15.69
CA LEU A 76 17.14 9.19 -14.92
C LEU A 76 16.70 8.00 -15.78
N LEU A 77 15.54 8.08 -16.42
CA LEU A 77 15.02 7.02 -17.29
C LEU A 77 16.01 6.72 -18.42
N LYS A 78 16.46 7.75 -19.17
CA LYS A 78 17.42 7.57 -20.29
C LYS A 78 18.74 6.97 -19.84
N SER A 79 19.18 7.22 -18.62
CA SER A 79 20.41 6.62 -18.07
C SER A 79 20.27 5.15 -17.69
N LYS A 80 19.04 4.66 -17.56
CA LYS A 80 18.69 3.29 -17.14
C LYS A 80 18.06 2.44 -18.25
N LEU A 81 17.68 3.10 -19.35
CA LEU A 81 16.99 2.46 -20.45
C LEU A 81 17.99 1.87 -21.45
N ASP A 82 17.91 0.58 -21.66
CA ASP A 82 18.59 -0.13 -22.77
C ASP A 82 17.56 -0.45 -23.86
N ALA A 83 17.39 0.52 -24.77
CA ALA A 83 16.41 0.40 -25.85
C ALA A 83 16.71 -0.78 -26.79
N GLU A 84 17.98 -1.09 -27.04
CA GLU A 84 18.35 -2.24 -27.90
C GLU A 84 17.97 -3.57 -27.26
N LYS A 85 18.23 -3.72 -25.96
CA LYS A 85 17.83 -4.91 -25.20
C LYS A 85 16.32 -5.09 -25.25
N ILE A 86 15.54 -4.01 -25.00
CA ILE A 86 14.08 -4.02 -25.03
C ILE A 86 13.56 -4.47 -26.39
N LEU A 87 14.05 -3.92 -27.48
CA LEU A 87 13.59 -4.22 -28.84
C LEU A 87 13.93 -5.63 -29.29
N LYS A 88 15.02 -6.22 -28.77
CA LYS A 88 15.39 -7.61 -29.03
C LYS A 88 14.51 -8.62 -28.26
N MET A 89 13.85 -8.20 -27.18
CA MET A 89 13.02 -9.09 -26.37
C MET A 89 11.67 -9.35 -27.03
N LYS A 90 11.40 -10.62 -27.36
CA LYS A 90 10.11 -11.07 -27.91
C LYS A 90 9.06 -11.34 -26.81
N SER A 91 9.51 -11.71 -25.62
CA SER A 91 8.68 -12.04 -24.45
C SER A 91 9.44 -11.71 -23.15
N PRO A 92 8.76 -11.18 -22.14
CA PRO A 92 7.36 -10.72 -22.17
C PRO A 92 7.16 -9.47 -23.04
N ARG A 93 5.93 -9.23 -23.54
CA ARG A 93 5.56 -7.98 -24.23
C ARG A 93 5.13 -6.96 -23.20
N LEU A 94 5.55 -5.69 -23.35
CA LEU A 94 5.20 -4.57 -22.47
C LEU A 94 4.23 -3.62 -23.18
N PHE A 95 3.12 -3.32 -22.52
CA PHE A 95 2.15 -2.31 -22.93
C PHE A 95 2.06 -1.23 -21.87
N THR A 96 2.18 0.03 -22.27
CA THR A 96 1.98 1.18 -21.39
C THR A 96 0.72 1.93 -21.75
N VAL A 97 0.10 2.56 -20.76
CA VAL A 97 -1.12 3.35 -20.96
C VAL A 97 -0.82 4.81 -20.74
N SER A 98 -1.23 5.65 -21.67
CA SER A 98 -1.24 7.11 -21.56
C SER A 98 -2.62 7.68 -21.92
N THR A 99 -2.86 8.96 -21.60
CA THR A 99 -4.09 9.67 -21.93
C THR A 99 -3.78 10.80 -22.89
N ARG A 100 -4.41 10.81 -24.06
CA ARG A 100 -4.26 11.85 -25.07
C ARG A 100 -5.13 13.07 -24.77
N LEU A 101 -4.59 14.27 -24.98
CA LEU A 101 -5.32 15.54 -24.91
C LEU A 101 -5.62 16.08 -26.31
N PRO A 102 -6.72 16.84 -26.49
CA PRO A 102 -7.68 17.27 -25.47
C PRO A 102 -8.85 16.31 -25.27
N ASP A 103 -8.96 15.24 -26.05
CA ASP A 103 -10.10 14.32 -26.07
C ASP A 103 -10.13 13.30 -24.93
N PHE A 104 -9.12 13.29 -24.06
CA PHE A 104 -8.96 12.36 -22.94
C PHE A 104 -9.06 10.89 -23.37
N LYS A 105 -8.59 10.57 -24.56
CA LYS A 105 -8.62 9.20 -25.08
C LYS A 105 -7.49 8.37 -24.48
N GLU A 106 -7.82 7.17 -24.04
CA GLU A 106 -6.83 6.15 -23.66
C GLU A 106 -6.00 5.74 -24.88
N VAL A 107 -4.69 5.66 -24.68
CA VAL A 107 -3.74 5.17 -25.67
C VAL A 107 -2.90 4.08 -25.06
N VAL A 108 -3.03 2.87 -25.60
CA VAL A 108 -2.22 1.70 -25.22
C VAL A 108 -1.08 1.57 -26.21
N THR A 109 0.14 1.60 -25.71
CA THR A 109 1.36 1.61 -26.53
C THR A 109 2.16 0.32 -26.32
N PRO A 110 2.33 -0.53 -27.36
CA PRO A 110 3.19 -1.71 -27.33
C PRO A 110 4.67 -1.26 -27.48
N ILE A 111 5.43 -1.31 -26.40
CA ILE A 111 6.75 -0.70 -26.30
C ILE A 111 7.76 -1.31 -27.29
N GLN A 112 7.76 -2.62 -27.49
CA GLN A 112 8.71 -3.29 -28.42
C GLN A 112 8.39 -3.05 -29.89
N GLN A 113 7.31 -2.35 -30.24
CA GLN A 113 6.96 -1.98 -31.62
C GLN A 113 7.40 -0.55 -31.99
N LEU A 114 7.95 0.19 -31.06
CA LEU A 114 8.40 1.57 -31.24
C LEU A 114 9.81 1.64 -31.84
N ALA A 115 10.17 2.79 -32.41
CA ALA A 115 11.56 3.11 -32.67
C ALA A 115 12.32 3.31 -31.34
N SER A 116 13.62 3.00 -31.31
CA SER A 116 14.43 3.07 -30.09
C SER A 116 14.41 4.44 -29.40
N ASN A 117 14.37 5.51 -30.19
CA ASN A 117 14.31 6.88 -29.71
C ASN A 117 12.93 7.31 -29.16
N GLU A 118 11.88 6.56 -29.41
CA GLU A 118 10.50 6.87 -28.95
C GLU A 118 10.15 6.20 -27.62
N ILE A 119 10.85 5.12 -27.24
CA ILE A 119 10.54 4.32 -26.05
C ILE A 119 10.47 5.19 -24.78
N ALA A 120 11.48 6.02 -24.54
CA ALA A 120 11.53 6.89 -23.38
C ALA A 120 10.35 7.86 -23.33
N ASP A 121 9.96 8.42 -24.49
CA ASP A 121 8.89 9.39 -24.59
C ASP A 121 7.52 8.79 -24.24
N TRP A 122 7.23 7.57 -24.69
CA TRP A 122 5.98 6.89 -24.36
C TRP A 122 5.89 6.42 -22.91
N ILE A 123 7.00 6.01 -22.31
CA ILE A 123 7.06 5.70 -20.89
C ILE A 123 6.83 6.96 -20.05
N LEU A 124 7.49 8.07 -20.41
CA LEU A 124 7.31 9.37 -19.75
C LEU A 124 5.89 9.92 -19.94
N ALA A 125 5.28 9.73 -21.11
CA ALA A 125 3.90 10.12 -21.36
C ALA A 125 2.96 9.40 -20.39
N SER A 126 3.18 8.08 -20.18
CA SER A 126 2.42 7.27 -19.23
C SER A 126 2.57 7.76 -17.78
N ALA A 127 3.69 8.40 -17.43
CA ALA A 127 4.01 8.86 -16.08
C ALA A 127 3.90 10.38 -15.88
N SER A 128 3.34 11.12 -16.86
CA SER A 128 3.20 12.58 -16.81
C SER A 128 1.93 13.01 -16.13
N PHE A 129 1.89 12.99 -14.79
CA PHE A 129 0.69 13.33 -13.99
C PHE A 129 0.39 14.84 -14.00
N TYR A 130 -0.25 15.30 -15.07
CA TYR A 130 -0.66 16.69 -15.25
C TYR A 130 -1.84 17.04 -14.29
N PRO A 131 -1.92 18.26 -13.66
CA PRO A 131 -1.00 19.40 -13.86
C PRO A 131 0.19 19.43 -12.88
N ALA A 132 0.37 18.45 -12.00
CA ALA A 132 1.52 18.44 -11.08
C ALA A 132 2.84 18.29 -11.86
N MET A 133 2.82 17.52 -12.95
CA MET A 133 3.91 17.32 -13.90
C MET A 133 3.51 17.85 -15.27
N SER A 134 4.48 18.32 -16.06
CA SER A 134 4.21 18.77 -17.44
C SER A 134 3.77 17.59 -18.33
N TYR A 135 2.89 17.88 -19.31
CA TYR A 135 2.51 16.89 -20.32
C TYR A 135 3.68 16.55 -21.26
N ARG A 136 3.62 15.39 -21.92
CA ARG A 136 4.57 15.02 -22.98
C ARG A 136 3.98 15.35 -24.36
N ASN A 137 4.82 15.91 -25.25
CA ASN A 137 4.45 16.14 -26.64
C ASN A 137 5.15 15.07 -27.51
N ILE A 138 4.36 14.26 -28.20
CA ILE A 138 4.85 13.21 -29.11
C ILE A 138 4.19 13.44 -30.47
N ALA A 139 4.96 13.67 -31.51
CA ALA A 139 4.47 13.92 -32.86
C ALA A 139 3.38 15.02 -32.94
N GLY A 140 3.53 16.10 -32.16
CA GLY A 140 2.58 17.22 -32.13
C GLY A 140 1.32 16.99 -31.28
N GLN A 141 1.15 15.82 -30.70
CA GLN A 141 0.05 15.48 -29.79
C GLN A 141 0.50 15.53 -28.34
N LYS A 142 -0.41 15.97 -27.44
CA LYS A 142 -0.15 16.06 -26.00
C LYS A 142 -0.65 14.81 -25.30
N TYR A 143 0.20 14.25 -24.46
CA TYR A 143 -0.13 13.09 -23.63
C TYR A 143 0.15 13.37 -22.17
N ILE A 144 -0.70 12.82 -21.33
CA ILE A 144 -0.62 12.84 -19.86
C ILE A 144 -0.73 11.44 -19.30
N ASP A 145 -0.56 11.31 -18.00
CA ASP A 145 -0.60 10.04 -17.27
C ASP A 145 -1.81 9.18 -17.66
N GLY A 146 -1.58 7.91 -17.83
CA GLY A 146 -2.62 6.94 -18.15
C GLY A 146 -3.66 6.74 -17.05
N GLY A 147 -3.33 7.07 -15.81
CA GLY A 147 -4.22 6.96 -14.66
C GLY A 147 -5.49 7.79 -14.77
N TYR A 148 -5.55 8.79 -15.64
CA TYR A 148 -6.79 9.53 -15.95
C TYR A 148 -7.84 8.65 -16.64
N ARG A 149 -7.45 7.53 -17.24
CA ARG A 149 -8.37 6.64 -17.99
C ARG A 149 -8.32 5.20 -17.53
N ASN A 150 -7.12 4.70 -17.17
CA ASN A 150 -6.91 3.30 -16.82
C ASN A 150 -5.70 3.14 -15.91
N ASN A 151 -5.94 3.24 -14.61
CA ASN A 151 -4.86 3.19 -13.61
C ASN A 151 -4.31 1.77 -13.40
N LEU A 152 -5.15 0.75 -13.59
CA LEU A 152 -4.78 -0.66 -13.49
C LEU A 152 -5.18 -1.36 -14.81
N PRO A 153 -4.28 -1.46 -15.79
CA PRO A 153 -4.62 -1.91 -17.15
C PRO A 153 -4.72 -3.45 -17.28
N VAL A 154 -5.55 -4.06 -16.42
CA VAL A 154 -5.83 -5.50 -16.42
C VAL A 154 -6.59 -5.92 -17.69
N ASP A 155 -7.50 -5.06 -18.16
CA ASP A 155 -8.22 -5.25 -19.42
C ASP A 155 -7.27 -5.36 -20.63
N VAL A 156 -6.16 -4.61 -20.61
CA VAL A 156 -5.12 -4.71 -21.65
C VAL A 156 -4.42 -6.07 -21.57
N ALA A 157 -4.06 -6.53 -20.36
CA ALA A 157 -3.42 -7.83 -20.19
C ALA A 157 -4.33 -8.98 -20.66
N ILE A 158 -5.61 -8.96 -20.30
CA ILE A 158 -6.60 -9.95 -20.72
C ILE A 158 -6.77 -9.95 -22.25
N LYS A 159 -6.89 -8.75 -22.86
CA LYS A 159 -6.98 -8.62 -24.33
C LYS A 159 -5.76 -9.19 -25.05
N GLU A 160 -4.59 -9.12 -24.42
CA GLU A 160 -3.35 -9.68 -24.94
C GLU A 160 -3.13 -11.15 -24.58
N GLY A 161 -4.18 -11.82 -24.07
CA GLY A 161 -4.23 -13.26 -23.84
C GLY A 161 -3.78 -13.74 -22.46
N ALA A 162 -3.75 -12.86 -21.46
CA ALA A 162 -3.44 -13.28 -20.09
C ALA A 162 -4.62 -14.06 -19.49
N THR A 163 -4.35 -15.27 -19.01
CA THR A 163 -5.30 -16.14 -18.28
C THR A 163 -5.05 -16.12 -16.76
N GLU A 164 -3.91 -15.59 -16.33
CA GLU A 164 -3.56 -15.36 -14.95
C GLU A 164 -2.93 -13.95 -14.84
N CYS A 165 -3.46 -13.14 -13.92
CA CYS A 165 -3.05 -11.75 -13.78
C CYS A 165 -2.56 -11.46 -12.36
N LEU A 166 -1.26 -11.23 -12.19
CA LEU A 166 -0.73 -10.63 -10.97
C LEU A 166 -0.90 -9.11 -11.04
N ILE A 167 -1.81 -8.58 -10.23
CA ILE A 167 -2.18 -7.16 -10.22
C ILE A 167 -1.52 -6.53 -9.00
N VAL A 168 -0.57 -5.61 -9.23
CA VAL A 168 0.08 -4.84 -8.16
C VAL A 168 -0.56 -3.45 -8.11
N ASP A 169 -1.34 -3.18 -7.05
CA ASP A 169 -2.02 -1.91 -6.85
C ASP A 169 -1.36 -1.12 -5.71
N VAL A 170 -0.73 -0.01 -6.07
CA VAL A 170 -0.05 0.89 -5.13
C VAL A 170 -0.98 1.99 -4.56
N ASP A 171 -2.29 1.86 -4.77
CA ASP A 171 -3.32 2.82 -4.30
C ASP A 171 -3.06 4.25 -4.78
N GLY A 172 -2.50 4.39 -5.97
CA GLY A 172 -2.24 5.68 -6.61
C GLY A 172 -3.53 6.35 -7.09
N PRO A 173 -3.54 7.71 -7.19
CA PRO A 173 -4.68 8.43 -7.72
C PRO A 173 -4.91 8.07 -9.18
N GLY A 174 -6.16 7.80 -9.54
CA GLY A 174 -6.52 7.48 -10.93
C GLY A 174 -7.88 6.79 -11.05
N VAL A 175 -8.28 6.57 -12.29
CA VAL A 175 -9.53 5.88 -12.63
C VAL A 175 -9.24 4.40 -12.80
N THR A 176 -9.78 3.58 -11.92
CA THR A 176 -9.78 2.12 -12.10
C THR A 176 -11.03 1.75 -12.92
N LYS A 177 -10.81 1.18 -14.09
CA LYS A 177 -11.91 0.71 -14.93
C LYS A 177 -12.67 -0.43 -14.26
N LYS A 178 -13.99 -0.39 -14.38
CA LYS A 178 -14.81 -1.57 -14.12
C LYS A 178 -14.67 -2.51 -15.31
N ILE A 179 -14.05 -3.64 -15.11
CA ILE A 179 -13.88 -4.67 -16.12
C ILE A 179 -14.61 -5.94 -15.68
N THR A 180 -15.16 -6.67 -16.64
CA THR A 180 -15.60 -8.03 -16.40
C THR A 180 -14.38 -8.93 -16.62
N ILE A 181 -13.94 -9.62 -15.58
CA ILE A 181 -12.87 -10.60 -15.69
C ILE A 181 -13.49 -11.90 -16.22
N PRO A 182 -13.00 -12.45 -17.34
CA PRO A 182 -13.47 -13.74 -17.85
C PRO A 182 -13.31 -14.85 -16.80
N GLU A 183 -14.22 -15.84 -16.81
CA GLU A 183 -14.19 -16.95 -15.83
C GLU A 183 -12.89 -17.75 -15.87
N GLU A 184 -12.27 -17.84 -17.04
CA GLU A 184 -10.99 -18.49 -17.26
C GLU A 184 -9.77 -17.69 -16.78
N THR A 185 -9.97 -16.43 -16.34
CA THR A 185 -8.87 -15.55 -15.89
C THR A 185 -8.81 -15.50 -14.36
N VAL A 186 -7.65 -15.85 -13.80
CA VAL A 186 -7.42 -15.83 -12.36
C VAL A 186 -6.72 -14.52 -11.96
N PRO A 187 -7.39 -13.61 -11.20
CA PRO A 187 -6.79 -12.38 -10.72
C PRO A 187 -6.13 -12.58 -9.35
N TRP A 188 -4.88 -12.19 -9.22
CA TRP A 188 -4.11 -12.14 -7.98
C TRP A 188 -3.85 -10.68 -7.60
N LEU A 189 -4.73 -10.09 -6.79
CA LEU A 189 -4.55 -8.70 -6.35
C LEU A 189 -3.56 -8.63 -5.19
N CYS A 190 -2.47 -7.91 -5.38
CA CYS A 190 -1.51 -7.51 -4.35
C CYS A 190 -1.68 -6.00 -4.08
N ARG A 191 -2.24 -5.67 -2.93
CA ARG A 191 -2.44 -4.29 -2.45
C ARG A 191 -2.14 -4.26 -0.96
N SER A 192 -1.42 -3.23 -0.51
CA SER A 192 -1.15 -3.07 0.92
C SER A 192 -2.36 -2.49 1.65
N ASN A 193 -2.56 -2.95 2.90
CA ASN A 193 -3.49 -2.35 3.85
C ASN A 193 -2.91 -1.13 4.58
N TRP A 194 -1.66 -0.77 4.25
CA TRP A 194 -0.93 0.35 4.84
C TRP A 194 -0.74 1.47 3.84
N SER A 195 -0.73 2.70 4.35
CA SER A 195 -0.43 3.86 3.52
C SER A 195 1.01 3.80 3.01
N LEU A 196 1.18 3.90 1.70
CA LEU A 196 2.49 3.96 1.05
C LEU A 196 3.10 5.38 1.09
N GLY A 197 2.41 6.34 1.70
CA GLY A 197 2.85 7.73 1.79
C GLY A 197 2.18 8.62 0.77
N THR A 198 2.74 9.82 0.60
CA THR A 198 2.17 10.79 -0.33
C THR A 198 2.69 10.59 -1.74
N PHE A 199 1.76 10.63 -2.65
CA PHE A 199 1.99 10.59 -4.09
C PHE A 199 3.01 11.67 -4.56
N LEU A 200 3.93 11.30 -5.43
CA LEU A 200 5.02 12.13 -6.00
C LEU A 200 6.08 12.64 -4.99
N ILE A 201 6.01 12.25 -3.73
CA ILE A 201 7.05 12.58 -2.75
C ILE A 201 7.84 11.34 -2.42
N PHE A 202 9.13 11.36 -2.72
CA PHE A 202 10.06 10.26 -2.57
C PHE A 202 11.05 10.56 -1.45
N ASP A 203 11.10 9.69 -0.47
CA ASP A 203 12.01 9.73 0.66
C ASP A 203 12.63 8.36 0.89
N ARG A 204 13.94 8.29 1.11
CA ARG A 204 14.68 7.03 1.22
C ARG A 204 14.15 6.09 2.30
N GLN A 205 13.82 6.62 3.48
CA GLN A 205 13.32 5.79 4.58
C GLN A 205 11.94 5.22 4.22
N ARG A 206 11.08 6.06 3.66
CA ARG A 206 9.75 5.63 3.20
C ARG A 206 9.85 4.62 2.05
N ASN A 207 10.76 4.84 1.10
CA ASN A 207 10.96 3.92 -0.01
C ASN A 207 11.42 2.54 0.49
N GLN A 208 12.38 2.49 1.41
CA GLN A 208 12.85 1.24 2.03
C GLN A 208 11.73 0.53 2.79
N PHE A 209 10.94 1.29 3.55
CA PHE A 209 9.76 0.76 4.23
C PHE A 209 8.74 0.17 3.24
N ASN A 210 8.41 0.89 2.16
CA ASN A 210 7.46 0.44 1.15
C ASN A 210 7.96 -0.79 0.38
N LEU A 211 9.25 -0.87 0.08
CA LEU A 211 9.86 -2.05 -0.54
C LEU A 211 9.74 -3.29 0.36
N GLN A 212 10.07 -3.13 1.66
CA GLN A 212 9.93 -4.22 2.63
C GLN A 212 8.47 -4.63 2.78
N LEU A 213 7.55 -3.65 2.86
CA LEU A 213 6.12 -3.91 2.95
C LEU A 213 5.61 -4.67 1.72
N GLY A 214 5.96 -4.23 0.50
CA GLY A 214 5.57 -4.91 -0.73
C GLY A 214 6.09 -6.34 -0.81
N TYR A 215 7.34 -6.58 -0.36
CA TYR A 215 7.90 -7.92 -0.25
C TYR A 215 7.07 -8.81 0.68
N LEU A 216 6.76 -8.32 1.88
CA LEU A 216 5.99 -9.06 2.88
C LEU A 216 4.55 -9.32 2.42
N GLU A 217 3.89 -8.35 1.79
CA GLU A 217 2.57 -8.51 1.20
C GLU A 217 2.56 -9.61 0.12
N MET A 218 3.56 -9.61 -0.74
CA MET A 218 3.67 -10.64 -1.79
C MET A 218 3.93 -12.03 -1.19
N LYS A 219 4.80 -12.14 -0.18
CA LYS A 219 5.09 -13.41 0.51
C LYS A 219 3.85 -13.98 1.20
N LYS A 220 2.99 -13.12 1.79
CA LYS A 220 1.68 -13.55 2.30
C LYS A 220 0.77 -14.07 1.18
N LYS A 221 0.73 -13.39 0.04
CA LYS A 221 -0.05 -13.84 -1.13
C LYS A 221 0.40 -15.19 -1.68
N LEU A 222 1.69 -15.47 -1.64
CA LEU A 222 2.27 -16.75 -2.04
C LEU A 222 2.08 -17.87 -1.01
N GLY A 223 1.58 -17.54 0.20
CA GLY A 223 1.38 -18.51 1.27
C GLY A 223 2.62 -18.84 2.08
N ASP A 224 3.72 -18.09 1.90
CA ASP A 224 4.94 -18.28 2.69
C ASP A 224 4.80 -17.75 4.12
N PHE A 225 3.92 -16.78 4.32
CA PHE A 225 3.61 -16.17 5.61
C PHE A 225 2.09 -16.00 5.78
N GLU A 226 1.67 -15.82 7.03
CA GLU A 226 0.28 -15.63 7.44
C GLU A 226 0.01 -14.17 7.87
N GLY A 227 -1.25 -13.84 8.13
CA GLY A 227 -1.72 -12.53 8.58
C GLY A 227 -2.33 -11.67 7.48
N ASN A 228 -2.91 -10.53 7.87
CA ASN A 228 -3.50 -9.57 6.93
C ASN A 228 -2.77 -8.22 6.97
N TRP A 229 -2.82 -7.51 8.12
CA TRP A 229 -2.13 -6.23 8.26
C TRP A 229 -0.67 -6.37 8.67
N TYR A 230 -0.34 -7.40 9.44
CA TYR A 230 1.00 -7.78 9.82
C TYR A 230 1.38 -9.11 9.15
N THR A 231 2.63 -9.46 9.26
CA THR A 231 3.15 -10.69 8.67
C THR A 231 3.67 -11.59 9.77
N PHE A 232 3.22 -12.84 9.78
CA PHE A 232 3.58 -13.83 10.79
C PHE A 232 4.15 -15.09 10.16
N TYR A 233 5.04 -15.76 10.89
CA TYR A 233 5.41 -17.14 10.56
C TYR A 233 4.23 -18.09 10.76
N SER A 234 3.44 -17.89 11.83
CA SER A 234 2.20 -18.59 12.09
C SER A 234 1.28 -17.76 12.99
N THR A 235 -0.01 -17.80 12.71
CA THR A 235 -1.04 -17.10 13.49
C THR A 235 -1.73 -17.96 14.54
N LYS A 236 -1.39 -19.25 14.65
CA LYS A 236 -2.05 -20.22 15.55
C LYS A 236 -2.07 -19.76 17.01
N LEU A 237 -0.99 -19.12 17.46
CA LEU A 237 -0.88 -18.64 18.84
C LEU A 237 -1.82 -17.47 19.14
N ALA A 238 -2.15 -16.63 18.14
CA ALA A 238 -3.10 -15.54 18.30
C ALA A 238 -4.50 -16.05 18.64
N GLU A 239 -4.91 -17.16 18.03
CA GLU A 239 -6.20 -17.82 18.36
C GLU A 239 -6.19 -18.42 19.77
N GLN A 240 -5.06 -18.94 20.22
CA GLN A 240 -4.93 -19.42 21.61
C GLN A 240 -5.04 -18.26 22.60
N TYR A 241 -4.42 -17.11 22.31
CA TYR A 241 -4.58 -15.90 23.14
C TYR A 241 -6.01 -15.41 23.16
N TRP A 242 -6.73 -15.46 22.03
CA TRP A 242 -8.13 -15.11 21.98
C TRP A 242 -8.99 -16.02 22.88
N ARG A 243 -8.79 -17.33 22.82
CA ARG A 243 -9.48 -18.29 23.69
C ARG A 243 -9.16 -18.07 25.17
N LYS A 244 -7.88 -17.84 25.50
CA LYS A 244 -7.46 -17.50 26.88
C LYS A 244 -8.13 -16.20 27.35
N PHE A 245 -8.23 -15.22 26.47
CA PHE A 245 -8.91 -13.95 26.76
C PHE A 245 -10.42 -14.17 27.06
N LEU A 246 -11.11 -14.95 26.24
CA LEU A 246 -12.53 -15.28 26.51
C LEU A 246 -12.69 -16.03 27.82
N SER A 247 -11.80 -16.97 28.12
CA SER A 247 -11.79 -17.67 29.42
C SER A 247 -11.53 -16.72 30.58
N TYR A 248 -10.61 -15.78 30.43
CA TYR A 248 -10.34 -14.76 31.44
C TYR A 248 -11.56 -13.86 31.69
N LEU A 249 -12.30 -13.47 30.65
CA LEU A 249 -13.55 -12.72 30.85
C LEU A 249 -14.58 -13.47 31.70
N VAL A 250 -14.75 -14.78 31.44
CA VAL A 250 -15.75 -15.61 32.16
C VAL A 250 -15.29 -15.96 33.54
N ASN A 251 -14.09 -16.51 33.69
CA ASN A 251 -13.64 -17.12 34.94
C ASN A 251 -13.14 -16.12 35.98
N ASP A 252 -12.37 -15.12 35.50
CA ASP A 252 -11.73 -14.15 36.40
C ASP A 252 -12.56 -12.88 36.56
N LEU A 253 -13.20 -12.41 35.50
CA LEU A 253 -14.00 -11.18 35.54
C LEU A 253 -15.49 -11.40 35.65
N GLN A 254 -15.96 -12.66 35.63
CA GLN A 254 -17.38 -13.05 35.68
C GLN A 254 -18.26 -12.27 34.69
N LEU A 255 -17.71 -12.02 33.49
CA LEU A 255 -18.37 -11.34 32.39
C LEU A 255 -18.87 -12.34 31.37
N GLU A 256 -20.06 -12.09 30.82
CA GLU A 256 -20.60 -12.90 29.74
C GLU A 256 -19.89 -12.62 28.43
N THR A 257 -19.62 -13.66 27.64
CA THR A 257 -19.03 -13.55 26.32
C THR A 257 -20.06 -13.55 25.18
N THR A 258 -21.32 -13.23 25.51
CA THR A 258 -22.44 -13.21 24.55
C THR A 258 -22.23 -12.27 23.37
N PHE A 259 -21.32 -11.29 23.50
CA PHE A 259 -20.99 -10.38 22.40
C PHE A 259 -20.44 -11.08 21.15
N VAL A 260 -19.72 -12.21 21.30
CA VAL A 260 -19.24 -13.01 20.16
C VAL A 260 -20.38 -13.71 19.39
N GLN A 261 -21.57 -13.72 19.92
CA GLN A 261 -22.78 -14.26 19.27
C GLN A 261 -23.55 -13.16 18.53
N GLN A 262 -23.21 -11.87 18.77
CA GLN A 262 -23.94 -10.73 18.22
C GLN A 262 -23.47 -10.39 16.81
N PRO A 263 -24.34 -10.32 15.81
CA PRO A 263 -23.98 -9.92 14.44
C PRO A 263 -23.29 -8.57 14.37
N LYS A 264 -23.66 -7.63 15.25
CA LYS A 264 -23.10 -6.29 15.33
C LYS A 264 -21.58 -6.29 15.63
N PHE A 265 -21.12 -7.17 16.53
CA PHE A 265 -19.69 -7.31 16.83
C PHE A 265 -18.91 -7.68 15.56
N TRP A 266 -19.32 -8.71 14.86
CA TRP A 266 -18.70 -9.19 13.66
C TRP A 266 -18.73 -8.16 12.52
N GLN A 267 -19.87 -7.51 12.34
CA GLN A 267 -20.01 -6.47 11.32
C GLN A 267 -19.07 -5.29 11.60
N THR A 268 -19.00 -4.83 12.85
CA THR A 268 -18.10 -3.74 13.24
C THR A 268 -16.64 -4.13 13.06
N LEU A 269 -16.26 -5.34 13.50
CA LEU A 269 -14.90 -5.84 13.36
C LEU A 269 -14.49 -5.94 11.89
N ARG A 270 -15.32 -6.53 11.03
CA ARG A 270 -15.07 -6.64 9.58
C ARG A 270 -14.96 -5.28 8.89
N ASN A 271 -15.80 -4.32 9.27
CA ASN A 271 -15.76 -2.97 8.70
C ASN A 271 -14.46 -2.23 9.05
N ILE A 272 -13.94 -2.42 10.27
CA ILE A 272 -12.68 -1.80 10.71
C ILE A 272 -11.49 -2.53 10.10
N TYR A 273 -11.52 -3.85 10.14
CA TYR A 273 -10.43 -4.71 9.69
C TYR A 273 -10.34 -4.81 8.16
N LYS A 274 -11.47 -4.49 7.48
CA LYS A 274 -11.61 -4.51 6.02
C LYS A 274 -11.30 -5.87 5.38
N ASP A 275 -11.57 -6.94 6.13
CA ASP A 275 -11.42 -8.30 5.66
C ASP A 275 -12.46 -9.22 6.30
N ARG A 276 -12.57 -10.44 5.74
CA ARG A 276 -13.44 -11.47 6.25
C ARG A 276 -12.88 -12.03 7.56
N VAL A 277 -13.47 -11.62 8.69
CA VAL A 277 -13.16 -12.20 10.00
C VAL A 277 -14.23 -13.25 10.35
N VAL A 278 -13.76 -14.42 10.76
CA VAL A 278 -14.56 -15.53 11.26
C VAL A 278 -14.08 -15.90 12.67
N ILE A 279 -14.75 -16.84 13.33
CA ILE A 279 -14.42 -17.23 14.71
C ILE A 279 -12.94 -17.69 14.79
N GLU A 280 -12.49 -18.43 13.80
CA GLU A 280 -11.14 -19.00 13.72
C GLU A 280 -10.04 -17.96 13.46
N THR A 281 -10.38 -16.79 12.94
CA THR A 281 -9.43 -15.71 12.64
C THR A 281 -9.62 -14.45 13.50
N CYS A 282 -10.51 -14.52 14.49
CA CYS A 282 -10.82 -13.38 15.36
C CYS A 282 -9.61 -12.96 16.20
N GLY A 283 -8.82 -13.92 16.70
CA GLY A 283 -7.64 -13.66 17.51
C GLY A 283 -6.59 -12.86 16.73
N VAL A 284 -6.34 -13.24 15.47
CA VAL A 284 -5.42 -12.51 14.59
C VAL A 284 -5.93 -11.10 14.34
N ALA A 285 -7.21 -10.94 13.98
CA ALA A 285 -7.80 -9.63 13.71
C ALA A 285 -7.71 -8.71 14.94
N MET A 286 -7.98 -9.21 16.13
CA MET A 286 -7.88 -8.44 17.38
C MET A 286 -6.46 -8.04 17.71
N LEU A 287 -5.48 -8.96 17.51
CA LEU A 287 -4.06 -8.69 17.71
C LEU A 287 -3.56 -7.60 16.76
N GLU A 288 -3.86 -7.74 15.47
CA GLU A 288 -3.45 -6.77 14.44
C GLU A 288 -4.09 -5.39 14.64
N LEU A 289 -5.36 -5.34 15.06
CA LEU A 289 -6.03 -4.09 15.43
C LEU A 289 -5.31 -3.37 16.58
N LEU A 290 -4.97 -4.10 17.63
CA LEU A 290 -4.25 -3.55 18.77
C LEU A 290 -2.86 -3.05 18.36
N ALA A 291 -2.10 -3.85 17.63
CA ALA A 291 -0.78 -3.48 17.13
C ALA A 291 -0.83 -2.20 16.28
N LYS A 292 -1.81 -2.10 15.37
CA LYS A 292 -1.99 -0.91 14.53
C LYS A 292 -2.36 0.32 15.35
N LYS A 293 -3.23 0.19 16.34
CA LYS A 293 -3.59 1.30 17.27
C LYS A 293 -2.39 1.77 18.10
N LYS A 294 -1.49 0.85 18.43
CA LYS A 294 -0.24 1.16 19.15
C LYS A 294 0.90 1.62 18.24
N LEU A 295 0.61 1.81 16.94
CA LEU A 295 1.59 2.26 15.95
C LEU A 295 2.83 1.35 15.87
N VAL A 296 2.65 0.05 16.05
CA VAL A 296 3.69 -0.93 15.75
C VAL A 296 3.86 -1.00 14.24
N LEU A 297 5.10 -1.01 13.75
CA LEU A 297 5.37 -0.98 12.31
C LEU A 297 5.23 -2.38 11.68
N PRO A 298 4.59 -2.53 10.51
CA PRO A 298 4.39 -3.82 9.83
C PRO A 298 5.57 -4.20 8.91
N ASN A 299 6.79 -3.89 9.29
CA ASN A 299 7.97 -3.94 8.41
C ASN A 299 8.86 -5.18 8.60
N LYS A 300 8.35 -6.21 9.27
CA LYS A 300 9.05 -7.49 9.45
C LYS A 300 8.06 -8.63 9.63
N VAL A 301 8.57 -9.86 9.63
CA VAL A 301 7.81 -11.03 10.06
C VAL A 301 7.86 -11.11 11.58
N TYR A 302 6.71 -11.31 12.20
CA TYR A 302 6.55 -11.38 13.66
C TYR A 302 6.25 -12.80 14.13
N ASP A 303 6.74 -13.12 15.30
CA ASP A 303 6.08 -14.08 16.16
C ASP A 303 4.94 -13.39 16.93
N VAL A 304 3.90 -14.13 17.27
CA VAL A 304 2.74 -13.57 17.97
C VAL A 304 3.13 -12.97 19.32
N ASP A 305 3.98 -13.68 20.08
CA ASP A 305 4.46 -13.20 21.39
C ASP A 305 5.28 -11.93 21.26
N GLU A 306 6.16 -11.85 20.26
CA GLU A 306 6.94 -10.63 19.99
C GLU A 306 6.03 -9.42 19.70
N LEU A 307 4.98 -9.62 18.91
CA LEU A 307 4.04 -8.53 18.62
C LEU A 307 3.26 -8.10 19.87
N ILE A 308 2.86 -9.05 20.72
CA ILE A 308 2.20 -8.78 22.00
C ILE A 308 3.14 -7.99 22.94
N GLU A 309 4.40 -8.36 23.02
CA GLU A 309 5.40 -7.62 23.83
C GLU A 309 5.54 -6.17 23.36
N GLN A 310 5.61 -5.95 22.04
CA GLN A 310 5.65 -4.60 21.49
C GLN A 310 4.39 -3.78 21.80
N ILE A 311 3.20 -4.41 21.79
CA ILE A 311 1.95 -3.77 22.18
C ILE A 311 1.99 -3.36 23.66
N ILE A 312 2.47 -4.24 24.54
CA ILE A 312 2.57 -3.99 25.99
C ILE A 312 3.56 -2.87 26.28
N GLN A 313 4.73 -2.86 25.61
CA GLN A 313 5.74 -1.80 25.78
C GLN A 313 5.24 -0.39 25.42
N LYS A 314 4.23 -0.27 24.55
CA LYS A 314 3.64 1.02 24.17
C LYS A 314 2.66 1.57 25.21
N GLU A 315 2.22 0.76 26.16
CA GLU A 315 1.28 1.17 27.20
C GLU A 315 1.46 0.27 28.43
N SER A 316 1.59 0.89 29.62
CA SER A 316 1.76 0.19 30.93
C SER A 316 0.44 -0.49 31.34
N SER A 317 -0.06 -1.42 30.53
CA SER A 317 -1.30 -2.15 30.77
C SER A 317 -1.17 -3.55 30.18
N SER A 318 -1.72 -4.55 30.87
CA SER A 318 -1.67 -5.93 30.39
C SER A 318 -2.36 -6.06 29.03
N PHE A 319 -1.91 -7.04 28.25
CA PHE A 319 -2.49 -7.32 26.93
C PHE A 319 -4.00 -7.54 27.00
N PHE A 320 -4.48 -8.29 27.98
CA PHE A 320 -5.91 -8.55 28.15
C PHE A 320 -6.71 -7.29 28.53
N ASN A 321 -6.16 -6.40 29.35
CA ASN A 321 -6.80 -5.11 29.62
C ASN A 321 -6.92 -4.22 28.37
N GLN A 322 -5.93 -4.29 27.48
CA GLN A 322 -6.01 -3.61 26.19
C GLN A 322 -7.06 -4.23 25.27
N MET A 323 -7.15 -5.56 25.23
CA MET A 323 -8.22 -6.27 24.51
C MET A 323 -9.62 -5.96 25.05
N ILE A 324 -9.80 -5.88 26.36
CA ILE A 324 -11.08 -5.49 26.97
C ILE A 324 -11.55 -4.13 26.44
N ARG A 325 -10.64 -3.14 26.40
CA ARG A 325 -10.97 -1.82 25.88
C ARG A 325 -11.35 -1.84 24.41
N GLU A 326 -10.68 -2.68 23.63
CA GLU A 326 -10.97 -2.83 22.21
C GLU A 326 -12.34 -3.47 21.96
N VAL A 327 -12.60 -4.60 22.60
CA VAL A 327 -13.91 -5.29 22.53
C VAL A 327 -15.03 -4.35 22.99
N GLY A 328 -14.78 -3.56 24.02
CA GLY A 328 -15.76 -2.57 24.52
C GLY A 328 -16.09 -1.48 23.50
N GLN A 329 -15.13 -1.06 22.68
CA GLN A 329 -15.37 -0.12 21.57
C GLN A 329 -16.17 -0.76 20.44
N LEU A 330 -15.95 -2.05 20.17
CA LEU A 330 -16.69 -2.81 19.17
C LEU A 330 -18.12 -3.12 19.63
N ASN A 331 -18.36 -3.18 20.96
CA ASN A 331 -19.65 -3.50 21.57
C ASN A 331 -20.02 -2.55 22.73
N SER A 332 -20.59 -1.40 22.39
CA SER A 332 -20.88 -0.29 23.33
C SER A 332 -21.82 -0.64 24.50
N ASN A 333 -22.63 -1.71 24.42
CA ASN A 333 -23.64 -2.01 25.44
C ASN A 333 -23.06 -2.74 26.68
N GLU A 334 -22.02 -3.54 26.51
CA GLU A 334 -21.36 -4.25 27.63
C GLU A 334 -20.20 -3.44 28.24
N TRP A 335 -19.67 -2.48 27.51
CA TRP A 335 -18.55 -1.64 27.93
C TRP A 335 -18.77 -0.92 29.26
N ARG A 336 -19.99 -0.45 29.54
CA ARG A 336 -20.33 0.20 30.82
C ARG A 336 -20.16 -0.73 32.01
N ARG A 337 -20.43 -2.04 31.84
CA ARG A 337 -20.23 -3.06 32.91
C ARG A 337 -18.74 -3.32 33.13
N VAL A 338 -17.96 -3.44 32.05
CA VAL A 338 -16.50 -3.61 32.08
C VAL A 338 -15.80 -2.42 32.75
N GLN A 339 -16.18 -1.19 32.42
CA GLN A 339 -15.65 0.00 33.06
C GLN A 339 -15.95 0.07 34.55
N LYS A 340 -17.16 -0.32 34.97
CA LYS A 340 -17.50 -0.40 36.39
C LYS A 340 -16.64 -1.41 37.13
N TYR A 341 -16.40 -2.57 36.53
CA TYR A 341 -15.56 -3.61 37.12
C TYR A 341 -14.09 -3.17 37.25
N GLN A 342 -13.51 -2.59 36.20
CA GLN A 342 -12.15 -2.07 36.24
C GLN A 342 -11.97 -0.95 37.28
N LYS A 343 -12.95 -0.07 37.44
CA LYS A 343 -12.93 0.95 38.50
C LYS A 343 -12.94 0.30 39.88
N LYS A 344 -13.75 -0.73 40.08
CA LYS A 344 -13.85 -1.44 41.37
C LYS A 344 -12.52 -2.11 41.73
N GLN A 345 -11.88 -2.83 40.78
CA GLN A 345 -10.57 -3.43 41.01
C GLN A 345 -9.48 -2.41 41.34
N LYS A 346 -9.49 -1.25 40.69
CA LYS A 346 -8.52 -0.19 40.96
C LYS A 346 -8.68 0.36 42.36
N THR A 347 -9.93 0.56 42.82
CA THR A 347 -10.23 1.04 44.18
C THR A 347 -9.84 0.00 45.22
N GLU A 348 -10.08 -1.30 44.98
CA GLU A 348 -9.69 -2.39 45.87
C GLU A 348 -8.18 -2.54 45.97
N GLN A 349 -7.41 -2.36 44.84
CA GLN A 349 -5.96 -2.37 44.87
C GLN A 349 -5.36 -1.14 45.56
N GLU A 350 -5.97 0.02 45.42
CA GLU A 350 -5.57 1.25 46.13
C GLU A 350 -5.80 1.10 47.63
N GLN A 351 -6.90 0.48 48.08
CA GLN A 351 -7.18 0.19 49.48
C GLN A 351 -6.30 -0.90 50.14
N ILE A 352 -5.70 -1.80 49.36
CA ILE A 352 -4.76 -2.82 49.86
C ILE A 352 -3.34 -2.24 50.00
N ASN A 353 -3.03 -1.16 49.27
CA ASN A 353 -1.72 -0.50 49.27
C ASN A 353 -1.66 0.72 50.24
N GLU A 354 -2.77 1.10 50.87
CA GLU A 354 -2.87 1.99 52.06
C GLU A 354 -2.88 1.15 53.34
#